data_03a9433eb889258958a79575a6f4f6d9
#
_entry.id   03a9433eb889258958a79575a6f4f6d9
#
_cell.length_a   1.000
_cell.length_b   1.000
_cell.length_c   1.000
_cell.angle_alpha   90.00
_cell.angle_beta   90.00
_cell.angle_gamma   90.00
#
_symmetry.space_group_name_H-M   'P 1'
#
loop_
_entity.id
_entity.type
_entity.pdbx_description
1 polymer ?
#
loop_
_entity_poly.entity_id
_entity_poly.type
_entity_poly.pdbx_seq_one_letter_code
_entity_poly.pdbx_strand_id
1 'polypeptide(L)'
;MTVDTKKYIEFVYGVTSAPSQDSDVLQEKISELVLGGADVSHLLTAALGLTAESGEFTEIVKKILLQGKPYNEENIFHMKRELGDICWYIAQACMA
;
A
#
# COMPACT_ATOMS: atom_id res chain seq x y z
N MET A 1 23.87 -8.64 -22.02
CA MET A 1 23.11 -9.69 -21.28
C MET A 1 21.64 -9.49 -21.56
N THR A 2 20.98 -10.54 -22.00
CA THR A 2 19.52 -10.52 -22.20
C THR A 2 18.82 -11.27 -21.07
N VAL A 3 17.69 -10.76 -20.63
CA VAL A 3 16.87 -11.42 -19.62
C VAL A 3 15.82 -12.26 -20.33
N ASP A 4 15.71 -13.53 -19.96
CA ASP A 4 14.64 -14.40 -20.44
C ASP A 4 13.39 -14.14 -19.58
N THR A 5 12.54 -13.24 -20.07
CA THR A 5 11.34 -12.79 -19.34
C THR A 5 10.33 -13.92 -19.18
N LYS A 6 10.23 -14.82 -20.16
CA LYS A 6 9.31 -15.97 -20.07
C LYS A 6 9.72 -16.91 -18.95
N LYS A 7 11.00 -17.24 -18.88
CA LYS A 7 11.53 -18.12 -17.83
C LYS A 7 11.40 -17.48 -16.44
N TYR A 8 11.61 -16.17 -16.35
CA TYR A 8 11.44 -15.43 -15.11
C TYR A 8 9.97 -15.47 -14.65
N ILE A 9 9.04 -15.24 -15.56
CA ILE A 9 7.59 -15.28 -15.24
C ILE A 9 7.19 -16.68 -14.77
N GLU A 10 7.68 -17.73 -15.41
CA GLU A 10 7.42 -19.11 -14.98
C GLU A 10 7.92 -19.37 -13.55
N PHE A 11 9.10 -18.86 -13.23
CA PHE A 11 9.66 -18.95 -11.88
C PHE A 11 8.78 -18.22 -10.87
N VAL A 12 8.40 -16.97 -11.17
CA VAL A 12 7.55 -16.16 -10.29
C VAL A 12 6.20 -16.84 -10.07
N TYR A 13 5.60 -17.35 -11.13
CA TYR A 13 4.33 -18.10 -11.03
C TYR A 13 4.47 -19.28 -10.07
N GLY A 14 5.58 -20.03 -10.19
CA GLY A 14 5.81 -21.21 -9.35
C GLY A 14 5.98 -20.94 -7.87
N VAL A 15 6.40 -19.72 -7.49
CA VAL A 15 6.61 -19.32 -6.09
C VAL A 15 5.53 -18.38 -5.56
N THR A 16 4.54 -18.03 -6.38
CA THR A 16 3.44 -17.18 -5.98
C THR A 16 2.34 -18.00 -5.30
N SER A 17 1.79 -17.49 -4.20
CA SER A 17 0.75 -18.19 -3.46
C SER A 17 -0.57 -18.29 -4.27
N ALA A 18 -1.36 -19.32 -3.97
CA ALA A 18 -2.64 -19.52 -4.64
C ALA A 18 -3.60 -18.33 -4.51
N PRO A 19 -3.78 -17.69 -3.33
CA PRO A 19 -4.64 -16.50 -3.23
C PRO A 19 -4.18 -15.33 -4.11
N SER A 20 -2.91 -15.25 -4.44
CA SER A 20 -2.37 -14.18 -5.28
C SER A 20 -2.60 -14.42 -6.77
N GLN A 21 -3.00 -15.63 -7.17
CA GLN A 21 -3.15 -16.02 -8.56
C GLN A 21 -4.58 -16.43 -8.93
N ASP A 22 -5.41 -16.73 -7.95
CA ASP A 22 -6.74 -17.26 -8.16
C ASP A 22 -7.73 -16.48 -7.29
N SER A 23 -8.63 -15.75 -7.94
CA SER A 23 -9.61 -14.91 -7.27
C SER A 23 -10.58 -15.72 -6.39
N ASP A 24 -10.93 -16.93 -6.80
CA ASP A 24 -11.81 -17.77 -6.01
C ASP A 24 -11.13 -18.23 -4.72
N VAL A 25 -9.86 -18.58 -4.80
CA VAL A 25 -9.06 -18.96 -3.63
C VAL A 25 -8.91 -17.75 -2.68
N LEU A 26 -8.68 -16.55 -3.21
CA LEU A 26 -8.63 -15.35 -2.41
C LEU A 26 -9.95 -15.08 -1.70
N GLN A 27 -11.07 -15.20 -2.40
CA GLN A 27 -12.41 -14.99 -1.82
C GLN A 27 -12.69 -15.99 -0.71
N GLU A 28 -12.33 -17.25 -0.89
CA GLU A 28 -12.45 -18.28 0.15
C GLU A 28 -11.63 -17.92 1.39
N LYS A 29 -10.40 -17.45 1.19
CA LYS A 29 -9.52 -17.05 2.29
C LYS A 29 -10.09 -15.86 3.06
N ILE A 30 -10.61 -14.86 2.34
CA ILE A 30 -11.26 -13.71 2.96
C ILE A 30 -12.46 -14.15 3.80
N SER A 31 -13.31 -15.02 3.24
CA SER A 31 -14.48 -15.56 3.96
C SER A 31 -14.07 -16.32 5.23
N GLU A 32 -13.04 -17.14 5.14
CA GLU A 32 -12.50 -17.88 6.29
C GLU A 32 -12.01 -16.91 7.38
N LEU A 33 -11.27 -15.87 7.01
CA LEU A 33 -10.78 -14.89 7.96
C LEU A 33 -11.91 -14.12 8.63
N VAL A 34 -12.92 -13.69 7.85
CA VAL A 34 -14.09 -12.98 8.37
C VAL A 34 -14.88 -13.86 9.34
N LEU A 35 -15.10 -15.11 9.00
CA LEU A 35 -15.78 -16.07 9.88
C LEU A 35 -14.98 -16.32 11.17
N GLY A 36 -13.66 -16.23 11.11
CA GLY A 36 -12.77 -16.34 12.26
C GLY A 36 -12.68 -15.07 13.11
N GLY A 37 -13.36 -13.99 12.73
CA GLY A 37 -13.41 -12.75 13.48
C GLY A 37 -12.45 -11.67 13.01
N ALA A 38 -11.73 -11.86 11.89
CA ALA A 38 -10.85 -10.83 11.35
C ALA A 38 -11.64 -9.71 10.67
N ASP A 39 -11.23 -8.47 10.91
CA ASP A 39 -11.79 -7.29 10.24
C ASP A 39 -10.99 -6.99 8.97
N VAL A 40 -11.27 -7.74 7.93
CA VAL A 40 -10.53 -7.66 6.66
C VAL A 40 -10.71 -6.30 6.00
N SER A 41 -11.90 -5.71 6.10
CA SER A 41 -12.19 -4.40 5.49
C SER A 41 -11.28 -3.31 6.06
N HIS A 42 -11.17 -3.21 7.37
CA HIS A 42 -10.30 -2.21 8.01
C HIS A 42 -8.81 -2.51 7.77
N LEU A 43 -8.41 -3.78 7.80
CA LEU A 43 -7.02 -4.16 7.50
C LEU A 43 -6.62 -3.76 6.07
N LEU A 44 -7.48 -4.05 5.11
CA LEU A 44 -7.20 -3.72 3.71
C LEU A 44 -7.16 -2.20 3.50
N THR A 45 -8.14 -1.48 4.05
CA THR A 45 -8.20 -0.01 3.98
C THR A 45 -6.94 0.59 4.56
N ALA A 46 -6.54 0.16 5.76
CA ALA A 46 -5.35 0.66 6.43
C ALA A 46 -4.08 0.36 5.62
N ALA A 47 -3.93 -0.86 5.16
CA ALA A 47 -2.73 -1.26 4.41
C ALA A 47 -2.54 -0.44 3.14
N LEU A 48 -3.59 -0.30 2.34
CA LEU A 48 -3.54 0.45 1.09
C LEU A 48 -3.35 1.96 1.35
N GLY A 49 -4.07 2.49 2.32
CA GLY A 49 -4.01 3.91 2.65
C GLY A 49 -2.67 4.34 3.23
N LEU A 50 -2.10 3.55 4.14
CA LEU A 50 -0.77 3.84 4.72
C LEU A 50 0.29 3.95 3.63
N THR A 51 0.31 3.03 2.70
CA THR A 51 1.29 3.04 1.62
C THR A 51 1.09 4.22 0.68
N ALA A 52 -0.16 4.48 0.29
CA ALA A 52 -0.48 5.57 -0.63
C ALA A 52 -0.10 6.94 -0.03
N GLU A 53 -0.51 7.20 1.21
CA GLU A 53 -0.26 8.51 1.85
C GLU A 53 1.21 8.70 2.21
N SER A 54 1.90 7.65 2.63
CA SER A 54 3.35 7.69 2.86
C SER A 54 4.10 8.03 1.57
N GLY A 55 3.65 7.48 0.44
CA GLY A 55 4.20 7.81 -0.87
C GLY A 55 3.97 9.25 -1.27
N GLU A 56 2.79 9.82 -0.98
CA GLU A 56 2.49 11.23 -1.25
C GLU A 56 3.36 12.17 -0.42
N PHE A 57 3.56 11.85 0.85
CA PHE A 57 4.47 12.61 1.70
C PHE A 57 5.90 12.56 1.12
N THR A 58 6.38 11.39 0.78
CA THR A 58 7.71 11.18 0.20
C THR A 58 7.87 11.96 -1.11
N GLU A 59 6.83 11.98 -1.94
CA GLU A 59 6.85 12.72 -3.22
C GLU A 59 7.05 14.22 -3.01
N ILE A 60 6.38 14.79 -2.01
CA ILE A 60 6.54 16.22 -1.70
C ILE A 60 7.99 16.50 -1.25
N VAL A 61 8.52 15.69 -0.36
CA VAL A 61 9.90 15.84 0.14
C VAL A 61 10.91 15.70 -1.00
N LYS A 62 10.72 14.70 -1.86
CA LYS A 62 11.58 14.47 -3.02
C LYS A 62 11.61 15.69 -3.93
N LYS A 63 10.46 16.26 -4.21
CA LYS A 63 10.36 17.43 -5.10
C LYS A 63 11.00 18.67 -4.48
N ILE A 64 10.86 18.86 -3.19
CA ILE A 64 11.52 19.97 -2.49
C ILE A 64 13.03 19.84 -2.56
N LEU A 65 13.56 18.66 -2.25
CA LEU A 65 14.99 18.44 -2.16
C LEU A 65 15.68 18.33 -3.52
N LEU A 66 15.00 17.75 -4.51
CA LEU A 66 15.65 17.32 -5.74
C LEU A 66 15.10 17.95 -7.01
N GLN A 67 13.93 18.59 -6.97
CA GLN A 67 13.25 19.05 -8.17
C GLN A 67 12.77 20.49 -8.12
N GLY A 68 13.33 21.29 -7.22
CA GLY A 68 13.09 22.73 -7.19
C GLY A 68 11.74 23.18 -6.62
N LYS A 69 10.97 22.29 -6.02
CA LYS A 69 9.73 22.67 -5.36
C LYS A 69 10.07 23.53 -4.13
N PRO A 70 9.43 24.70 -3.94
CA PRO A 70 9.82 25.58 -2.84
C PRO A 70 9.43 25.03 -1.47
N TYR A 71 10.26 25.25 -0.48
CA TYR A 71 9.95 25.01 0.92
C TYR A 71 9.25 26.24 1.47
N ASN A 72 7.94 26.24 1.39
CA ASN A 72 7.10 27.38 1.77
C ASN A 72 5.88 26.90 2.58
N GLU A 73 5.07 27.84 3.04
CA GLU A 73 3.91 27.54 3.88
C GLU A 73 2.92 26.58 3.21
N GLU A 74 2.69 26.75 1.91
CA GLU A 74 1.78 25.87 1.16
C GLU A 74 2.28 24.43 1.16
N ASN A 75 3.54 24.21 0.85
CA ASN A 75 4.12 22.86 0.79
C ASN A 75 4.29 22.25 2.18
N ILE A 76 4.57 23.06 3.19
CA ILE A 76 4.59 22.60 4.59
C ILE A 76 3.19 22.15 5.00
N PHE A 77 2.15 22.90 4.65
CA PHE A 77 0.77 22.52 4.91
C PHE A 77 0.41 21.19 4.23
N HIS A 78 0.82 21.01 2.97
CA HIS A 78 0.60 19.74 2.25
C HIS A 78 1.27 18.56 2.94
N MET A 79 2.51 18.73 3.40
CA MET A 79 3.21 17.69 4.15
C MET A 79 2.48 17.33 5.45
N LYS A 80 2.00 18.34 6.18
CA LYS A 80 1.24 18.11 7.42
C LYS A 80 -0.06 17.39 7.15
N ARG A 81 -0.74 17.72 6.05
CA ARG A 81 -1.98 17.06 5.65
C ARG A 81 -1.75 15.58 5.35
N GLU A 82 -0.68 15.25 4.63
CA GLU A 82 -0.35 13.85 4.35
C GLU A 82 0.00 13.08 5.62
N LEU A 83 0.69 13.72 6.58
CA LEU A 83 0.94 13.10 7.89
C LEU A 83 -0.35 12.87 8.67
N GLY A 84 -1.29 13.79 8.60
CA GLY A 84 -2.62 13.62 9.20
C GLY A 84 -3.36 12.44 8.58
N ASP A 85 -3.30 12.29 7.26
CA ASP A 85 -3.92 11.17 6.56
C ASP A 85 -3.27 9.84 6.94
N ILE A 86 -1.96 9.80 7.13
CA ILE A 86 -1.24 8.62 7.64
C ILE A 86 -1.77 8.24 9.03
N CYS A 87 -1.93 9.21 9.92
CA CYS A 87 -2.48 8.98 11.25
C CYS A 87 -3.91 8.42 11.17
N TRP A 88 -4.71 8.90 10.23
CA TRP A 88 -6.08 8.40 10.03
C TRP A 88 -6.08 6.92 9.65
N TYR A 89 -5.16 6.52 8.77
CA TYR A 89 -5.03 5.11 8.38
C TYR A 89 -4.45 4.23 9.50
N ILE A 90 -3.57 4.78 10.33
CA ILE A 90 -3.13 4.09 11.54
C ILE A 90 -4.31 3.79 12.45
N ALA A 91 -5.22 4.77 12.62
CA ALA A 91 -6.43 4.57 13.40
C ALA A 91 -7.32 3.48 12.79
N GLN A 92 -7.46 3.45 11.46
CA GLN A 92 -8.18 2.37 10.77
C GLN A 92 -7.59 1.00 11.09
N ALA A 93 -6.26 0.90 11.11
CA ALA A 93 -5.59 -0.36 11.48
C ALA A 93 -5.88 -0.76 12.93
N CYS A 94 -5.93 0.22 13.84
CA CYS A 94 -6.24 -0.04 15.25
C CYS A 94 -7.69 -0.47 15.47
N MET A 95 -8.59 -0.14 14.55
CA MET A 95 -10.00 -0.57 14.61
C MET A 95 -10.18 -2.00 14.14
N ALA A 96 -9.22 -2.53 13.44
CA ALA A 96 -9.30 -3.89 12.89
C ALA A 96 -9.11 -4.99 13.94
#